data_f99c60563699bfe2594f144fd706dc3e
#
_entry.id   f99c60563699bfe2594f144fd706dc3e
#
_cell.length_a   1.000
_cell.length_b   1.000
_cell.length_c   1.000
_cell.angle_alpha   90.00
_cell.angle_beta   90.00
_cell.angle_gamma   90.00
#
_symmetry.space_group_name_H-M   'P 1'
#
loop_
_entity.id
_entity.type
_entity.pdbx_description
1 polymer ?
#
loop_
_entity_poly.entity_id
_entity_poly.type
_entity_poly.pdbx_seq_one_letter_code
_entity_poly.pdbx_strand_id
1 'polypeptide(L)'
;MNTFRKYLIEIGSYPLLTAKEELELARAYRNGDEAAREKLINSNLRLVVSIAKNYQNQHLSILDLVGEGNLGLITAVEKYNPDLGYRFSTCATPWIKQAISKAITDKGRNIRIPAHIYQLLSKYRHALAELEDRKSTRLNSSHA
;
A
#
# COMPACT_ATOMS: atom_id res chain seq x y z
N MET A 1 22.32 2.91 -5.14
CA MET A 1 21.14 3.06 -4.25
C MET A 1 20.29 1.81 -4.35
N ASN A 2 19.94 1.21 -3.22
CA ASN A 2 19.14 -0.01 -3.26
C ASN A 2 17.67 0.29 -3.57
N THR A 3 16.94 -0.74 -3.94
CA THR A 3 15.55 -0.63 -4.36
C THR A 3 14.64 -0.07 -3.27
N PHE A 4 14.85 -0.50 -2.04
CA PHE A 4 14.05 -0.03 -0.92
C PHE A 4 14.23 1.47 -0.69
N ARG A 5 15.46 1.95 -0.79
CA ARG A 5 15.75 3.36 -0.61
C ARG A 5 15.10 4.22 -1.70
N LYS A 6 15.12 3.73 -2.94
CA LYS A 6 14.41 4.40 -4.04
C LYS A 6 12.92 4.48 -3.76
N TYR A 7 12.35 3.39 -3.27
CA TYR A 7 10.94 3.35 -2.91
C TYR A 7 10.61 4.37 -1.83
N LEU A 8 11.44 4.47 -0.79
CA LEU A 8 11.23 5.45 0.28
C LEU A 8 11.23 6.88 -0.25
N ILE A 9 12.11 7.18 -1.19
CA ILE A 9 12.16 8.51 -1.81
C ILE A 9 10.89 8.78 -2.59
N GLU A 10 10.41 7.81 -3.37
CA GLU A 10 9.20 7.96 -4.16
C GLU A 10 7.97 8.20 -3.29
N ILE A 11 7.76 7.38 -2.28
CA ILE A 11 6.59 7.53 -1.42
C ILE A 11 6.66 8.79 -0.56
N GLY A 12 7.85 9.29 -0.29
CA GLY A 12 8.05 10.53 0.44
C GLY A 12 7.55 11.76 -0.31
N SER A 13 7.37 11.65 -1.63
CA SER A 13 6.87 12.77 -2.45
C SER A 13 5.36 13.00 -2.27
N TYR A 14 4.62 12.01 -1.77
CA TYR A 14 3.18 12.17 -1.56
C TYR A 14 2.92 12.89 -0.25
N PRO A 15 2.09 13.95 -0.27
CA PRO A 15 1.80 14.69 0.96
C PRO A 15 0.97 13.86 1.93
N LEU A 16 1.18 14.10 3.22
CA LEU A 16 0.30 13.54 4.25
C LEU A 16 -1.04 14.26 4.19
N LEU A 17 -2.10 13.52 4.40
CA LEU A 17 -3.45 14.06 4.35
C LEU A 17 -3.92 14.50 5.73
N THR A 18 -4.63 15.61 5.77
CA THR A 18 -5.38 15.99 6.97
C THR A 18 -6.62 15.10 7.10
N ALA A 19 -7.24 15.11 8.28
CA ALA A 19 -8.48 14.37 8.50
C ALA A 19 -9.57 14.78 7.53
N LYS A 20 -9.65 16.08 7.22
CA LYS A 20 -10.62 16.62 6.28
C LYS A 20 -10.37 16.11 4.87
N GLU A 21 -9.11 16.11 4.43
CA GLU A 21 -8.74 15.62 3.11
C GLU A 21 -9.04 14.13 2.96
N GLU A 22 -8.74 13.32 3.99
CA GLU A 22 -9.08 11.90 3.99
C GLU A 22 -10.57 11.68 3.81
N LEU A 23 -11.36 12.44 4.55
CA LEU A 23 -12.81 12.34 4.50
C LEU A 23 -13.33 12.66 3.11
N GLU A 24 -12.84 13.74 2.53
CA GLU A 24 -13.24 14.17 1.19
C GLU A 24 -12.88 13.13 0.14
N LEU A 25 -11.65 12.59 0.21
CA LEU A 25 -11.20 11.56 -0.74
C LEU A 25 -11.98 10.26 -0.60
N ALA A 26 -12.25 9.84 0.64
CA ALA A 26 -13.01 8.62 0.88
C ALA A 26 -14.43 8.74 0.35
N ARG A 27 -15.06 9.89 0.55
CA ARG A 27 -16.39 10.15 0.02
C ARG A 27 -16.40 10.22 -1.50
N ALA A 28 -15.40 10.86 -2.09
CA ALA A 28 -15.27 10.93 -3.54
C ALA A 28 -15.12 9.52 -4.13
N TYR A 29 -14.30 8.67 -3.50
CA TYR A 29 -14.14 7.30 -3.96
C TYR A 29 -15.45 6.52 -3.89
N ARG A 30 -16.21 6.68 -2.82
CA ARG A 30 -17.52 6.03 -2.69
C ARG A 30 -18.47 6.45 -3.81
N ASN A 31 -18.31 7.65 -4.33
CA ASN A 31 -19.10 8.15 -5.45
C ASN A 31 -18.48 7.80 -6.82
N GLY A 32 -17.47 6.96 -6.84
CA GLY A 32 -16.88 6.45 -8.08
C GLY A 32 -15.62 7.15 -8.57
N ASP A 33 -15.03 8.03 -7.78
CA ASP A 33 -13.81 8.73 -8.17
C ASP A 33 -12.57 7.87 -7.91
N GLU A 34 -12.06 7.23 -8.97
CA GLU A 34 -10.87 6.38 -8.88
C GLU A 34 -9.60 7.18 -8.59
N ALA A 35 -9.53 8.43 -9.01
CA ALA A 35 -8.38 9.28 -8.70
C ALA A 35 -8.29 9.55 -7.19
N ALA A 36 -9.42 9.66 -6.52
CA ALA A 36 -9.47 9.82 -5.07
C ALA A 36 -8.94 8.56 -4.37
N ARG A 37 -9.26 7.38 -4.90
CA ARG A 37 -8.75 6.11 -4.39
C ARG A 37 -7.23 6.07 -4.45
N GLU A 38 -6.67 6.44 -5.60
CA GLU A 38 -5.22 6.49 -5.79
C GLU A 38 -4.54 7.41 -4.78
N LYS A 39 -5.09 8.61 -4.59
CA LYS A 39 -4.53 9.58 -3.65
C LYS A 39 -4.56 9.06 -2.23
N LEU A 40 -5.64 8.40 -1.85
CA LEU A 40 -5.78 7.85 -0.51
C LEU A 40 -4.75 6.74 -0.28
N ILE A 41 -4.56 5.86 -1.26
CA ILE A 41 -3.55 4.80 -1.19
C ILE A 41 -2.15 5.41 -1.11
N ASN A 42 -1.80 6.28 -2.03
CA ASN A 42 -0.45 6.84 -2.14
C ASN A 42 -0.04 7.61 -0.88
N SER A 43 -0.96 8.34 -0.30
CA SER A 43 -0.68 9.14 0.91
C SER A 43 -0.43 8.27 2.14
N ASN A 44 -0.78 6.98 2.07
CA ASN A 44 -0.66 6.06 3.19
C ASN A 44 0.39 4.97 2.97
N LEU A 45 1.18 5.06 1.90
CA LEU A 45 2.26 4.09 1.66
C LEU A 45 3.33 4.16 2.75
N ARG A 46 3.58 5.36 3.30
CA ARG A 46 4.52 5.51 4.42
C ARG A 46 4.03 4.82 5.68
N LEU A 47 2.71 4.78 5.89
CA LEU A 47 2.13 4.05 7.02
C LEU A 47 2.47 2.57 6.92
N VAL A 48 2.36 1.99 5.72
CA VAL A 48 2.70 0.58 5.49
C VAL A 48 4.16 0.32 5.84
N VAL A 49 5.07 1.18 5.39
CA VAL A 49 6.50 1.02 5.69
C VAL A 49 6.75 1.07 7.20
N SER A 50 6.13 2.02 7.89
CA SER A 50 6.33 2.15 9.34
C SER A 50 5.86 0.92 10.09
N ILE A 51 4.77 0.31 9.66
CA ILE A 51 4.27 -0.93 10.25
C ILE A 51 5.17 -2.12 9.88
N ALA A 52 5.56 -2.21 8.61
CA ALA A 52 6.40 -3.32 8.13
C ALA A 52 7.75 -3.37 8.84
N LYS A 53 8.31 -2.23 9.19
CA LYS A 53 9.59 -2.17 9.93
C LYS A 53 9.53 -2.91 11.26
N ASN A 54 8.37 -3.02 11.87
CA ASN A 54 8.19 -3.73 13.15
C ASN A 54 8.10 -5.25 12.97
N TYR A 55 8.03 -5.73 11.73
CA TYR A 55 7.87 -7.14 11.41
C TYR A 55 9.09 -7.74 10.73
N GLN A 56 10.26 -7.16 10.91
CA GLN A 56 11.47 -7.65 10.27
C GLN A 56 11.67 -9.13 10.59
N ASN A 57 11.96 -9.90 9.55
CA ASN A 57 11.95 -11.33 9.60
C ASN A 57 13.07 -11.89 8.74
N GLN A 58 13.66 -13.03 9.15
CA GLN A 58 14.76 -13.64 8.43
C GLN A 58 14.35 -14.21 7.07
N HIS A 59 13.07 -14.51 6.90
CA HIS A 59 12.55 -15.18 5.70
C HIS A 59 12.02 -14.21 4.66
N LEU A 60 11.70 -12.98 5.05
CA LEU A 60 11.12 -11.99 4.17
C LEU A 60 11.93 -10.69 4.22
N SER A 61 12.21 -10.14 3.06
CA SER A 61 12.83 -8.82 2.97
C SER A 61 11.84 -7.75 3.38
N ILE A 62 12.35 -6.56 3.71
CA ILE A 62 11.48 -5.42 4.02
C ILE A 62 10.59 -5.07 2.82
N LEU A 63 11.09 -5.21 1.60
CA LEU A 63 10.28 -4.97 0.40
C LEU A 63 9.14 -5.96 0.27
N ASP A 64 9.37 -7.23 0.62
CA ASP A 64 8.32 -8.24 0.61
C ASP A 64 7.25 -7.92 1.66
N LEU A 65 7.68 -7.52 2.85
CA LEU A 65 6.74 -7.13 3.91
C LEU A 65 5.91 -5.93 3.51
N VAL A 66 6.54 -4.94 2.89
CA VAL A 66 5.84 -3.75 2.38
C VAL A 66 4.85 -4.12 1.29
N GLY A 67 5.26 -5.00 0.37
CA GLY A 67 4.36 -5.48 -0.70
C GLY A 67 3.10 -6.13 -0.13
N GLU A 68 3.28 -6.99 0.86
CA GLU A 68 2.14 -7.65 1.53
C GLU A 68 1.28 -6.63 2.28
N GLY A 69 1.94 -5.71 2.99
CA GLY A 69 1.23 -4.65 3.70
C GLY A 69 0.43 -3.74 2.78
N ASN A 70 0.95 -3.48 1.59
CA ASN A 70 0.23 -2.68 0.58
C ASN A 70 -1.06 -3.35 0.14
N LEU A 71 -1.11 -4.67 0.06
CA LEU A 71 -2.35 -5.40 -0.20
C LEU A 71 -3.37 -5.15 0.90
N GLY A 72 -2.92 -5.18 2.15
CA GLY A 72 -3.77 -4.84 3.29
C GLY A 72 -4.28 -3.40 3.23
N LEU A 73 -3.43 -2.48 2.81
CA LEU A 73 -3.81 -1.08 2.65
C LEU A 73 -4.94 -0.91 1.62
N ILE A 74 -4.87 -1.60 0.50
CA ILE A 74 -5.92 -1.53 -0.52
C ILE A 74 -7.23 -2.09 0.00
N THR A 75 -7.18 -3.20 0.70
CA THR A 75 -8.38 -3.76 1.34
C THR A 75 -8.98 -2.72 2.30
N ALA A 76 -8.14 -2.04 3.07
CA ALA A 76 -8.61 -1.02 4.00
C ALA A 76 -9.30 0.14 3.29
N VAL A 77 -8.76 0.58 2.15
CA VAL A 77 -9.39 1.66 1.37
C VAL A 77 -10.79 1.25 0.93
N GLU A 78 -10.97 0.01 0.53
CA GLU A 78 -12.28 -0.49 0.12
C GLU A 78 -13.25 -0.65 1.29
N LYS A 79 -12.73 -0.94 2.49
CA LYS A 79 -13.54 -1.17 3.69
C LYS A 79 -13.80 0.08 4.51
N TYR A 80 -13.05 1.16 4.26
CA TYR A 80 -13.15 2.35 5.09
C TYR A 80 -14.49 3.04 4.91
N ASN A 81 -15.14 3.29 6.05
CA ASN A 81 -16.37 4.06 6.07
C ASN A 81 -16.09 5.44 6.70
N PRO A 82 -16.02 6.50 5.88
CA PRO A 82 -15.70 7.83 6.40
C PRO A 82 -16.75 8.38 7.37
N ASP A 83 -17.97 7.85 7.31
CA ASP A 83 -19.07 8.33 8.14
C ASP A 83 -18.99 7.85 9.59
N LEU A 84 -18.08 6.91 9.89
CA LEU A 84 -17.91 6.41 11.26
C LEU A 84 -17.07 7.33 12.16
N GLY A 85 -16.44 8.34 11.60
CA GLY A 85 -15.81 9.41 12.37
C GLY A 85 -14.37 9.17 12.83
N TYR A 86 -13.77 8.01 12.53
CA TYR A 86 -12.37 7.77 12.87
C TYR A 86 -11.46 7.98 11.67
N ARG A 87 -10.17 8.17 11.95
CA ARG A 87 -9.16 8.38 10.91
C ARG A 87 -8.95 7.11 10.09
N PHE A 88 -8.57 7.28 8.83
CA PHE A 88 -8.31 6.16 7.95
C PHE A 88 -7.23 5.22 8.53
N SER A 89 -6.18 5.76 9.14
CA SER A 89 -5.12 4.95 9.73
C SER A 89 -5.63 3.96 10.77
N THR A 90 -6.68 4.31 11.50
CA THR A 90 -7.30 3.42 12.48
C THR A 90 -7.92 2.20 11.81
N CYS A 91 -8.52 2.39 10.65
CA CYS A 91 -9.06 1.29 9.84
C CYS A 91 -7.93 0.49 9.17
N ALA A 92 -6.94 1.20 8.61
CA ALA A 92 -5.90 0.58 7.79
C ALA A 92 -4.90 -0.27 8.58
N THR A 93 -4.52 0.19 9.78
CA THR A 93 -3.49 -0.49 10.57
C THR A 93 -3.78 -1.97 10.81
N PRO A 94 -4.99 -2.37 11.25
CA PRO A 94 -5.29 -3.79 11.42
C PRO A 94 -5.18 -4.61 10.13
N TRP A 95 -5.65 -4.04 9.01
CA TRP A 95 -5.59 -4.72 7.71
C TRP A 95 -4.16 -4.92 7.25
N ILE A 96 -3.32 -3.90 7.43
CA ILE A 96 -1.91 -3.96 7.06
C ILE A 96 -1.19 -5.01 7.91
N LYS A 97 -1.38 -4.96 9.22
CA LYS A 97 -0.77 -5.92 10.15
C LYS A 97 -1.18 -7.35 9.85
N GLN A 98 -2.44 -7.58 9.55
CA GLN A 98 -2.93 -8.91 9.24
C GLN A 98 -2.31 -9.43 7.94
N ALA A 99 -2.22 -8.61 6.92
CA ALA A 99 -1.61 -9.02 5.65
C ALA A 99 -0.14 -9.39 5.82
N ILE A 100 0.60 -8.60 6.59
CA ILE A 100 2.01 -8.86 6.85
C ILE A 100 2.18 -10.13 7.70
N SER A 101 1.41 -10.26 8.77
CA SER A 101 1.48 -11.42 9.65
C SER A 101 1.16 -12.72 8.93
N LYS A 102 0.15 -12.67 8.07
CA LYS A 102 -0.23 -13.83 7.27
C LYS A 102 0.90 -14.24 6.32
N ALA A 103 1.53 -13.27 5.67
CA ALA A 103 2.65 -13.53 4.77
C ALA A 103 3.83 -14.18 5.51
N ILE A 104 4.16 -13.67 6.68
CA ILE A 104 5.23 -14.22 7.52
C ILE A 104 4.91 -15.65 7.92
N THR A 105 3.69 -15.93 8.36
CA THR A 105 3.26 -17.26 8.76
C THR A 105 3.35 -18.23 7.61
N ASP A 106 2.84 -17.85 6.44
CA ASP A 106 2.83 -18.73 5.27
C ASP A 106 4.25 -19.06 4.79
N LYS A 107 5.14 -18.06 4.74
CA LYS A 107 6.51 -18.26 4.29
C LYS A 107 7.41 -18.85 5.38
N GLY A 108 7.15 -18.53 6.64
CA GLY A 108 7.92 -19.02 7.77
C GLY A 108 7.76 -20.52 7.99
N ARG A 109 6.71 -21.11 7.44
CA ARG A 109 6.45 -22.56 7.52
C ARG A 109 7.03 -23.34 6.34
N ASN A 110 7.83 -22.69 5.51
CA ASN A 110 8.36 -23.28 4.29
C ASN A 110 7.26 -23.78 3.34
N ILE A 111 6.09 -23.17 3.38
CA ILE A 111 5.00 -23.50 2.49
C ILE A 111 5.22 -22.76 1.18
N ARG A 112 5.25 -23.53 0.11
CA ARG A 112 5.34 -22.97 -1.22
C ARG A 112 4.07 -22.16 -1.51
N ILE A 113 4.24 -20.88 -1.79
CA ILE A 113 3.12 -20.05 -2.22
C ILE A 113 2.73 -20.47 -3.65
N PRO A 114 1.44 -20.76 -3.89
CA PRO A 114 1.00 -21.08 -5.24
C PRO A 114 1.34 -19.97 -6.24
N ALA A 115 1.65 -20.38 -7.47
CA ALA A 115 2.08 -19.44 -8.50
C ALA A 115 1.07 -18.31 -8.74
N HIS A 116 -0.23 -18.60 -8.61
CA HIS A 116 -1.26 -17.59 -8.82
C HIS A 116 -1.22 -16.46 -7.79
N ILE A 117 -0.73 -16.73 -6.59
CA ILE A 117 -0.58 -15.70 -5.57
C ILE A 117 0.61 -14.81 -5.89
N TYR A 118 1.70 -15.39 -6.39
CA TYR A 118 2.81 -14.58 -6.90
C TYR A 118 2.38 -13.67 -8.03
N GLN A 119 1.55 -14.17 -8.93
CA GLN A 119 1.01 -13.37 -10.03
C GLN A 119 0.14 -12.23 -9.49
N LEU A 120 -0.65 -12.49 -8.47
CA LEU A 120 -1.49 -11.47 -7.86
C LEU A 120 -0.62 -10.37 -7.22
N LEU A 121 0.42 -10.75 -6.48
CA LEU A 121 1.35 -9.80 -5.89
C LEU A 121 2.08 -8.99 -6.96
N SER A 122 2.50 -9.66 -8.03
CA SER A 122 3.17 -9.01 -9.13
C SER A 122 2.25 -8.01 -9.84
N LYS A 123 1.02 -8.41 -10.12
CA LYS A 123 0.01 -7.52 -10.69
C LYS A 123 -0.21 -6.29 -9.83
N TYR A 124 -0.25 -6.51 -8.54
CA TYR A 124 -0.46 -5.45 -7.58
C TYR A 124 0.69 -4.44 -7.60
N ARG A 125 1.92 -4.95 -7.53
CA ARG A 125 3.11 -4.10 -7.62
C ARG A 125 3.14 -3.37 -8.96
N HIS A 126 2.73 -4.05 -10.02
CA HIS A 126 2.67 -3.48 -11.36
C HIS A 126 1.61 -2.38 -11.45
N ALA A 127 0.45 -2.61 -10.85
CA ALA A 127 -0.62 -1.61 -10.81
C ALA A 127 -0.17 -0.35 -10.08
N LEU A 128 0.55 -0.49 -8.96
CA LEU A 128 1.12 0.65 -8.27
C LEU A 128 2.14 1.37 -9.12
N ALA A 129 2.99 0.63 -9.82
CA ALA A 129 3.98 1.21 -10.71
C ALA A 129 3.31 1.96 -11.86
N GLU A 130 2.24 1.42 -12.43
CA GLU A 130 1.47 2.10 -13.47
C GLU A 130 0.82 3.38 -12.97
N LEU A 131 0.32 3.37 -11.75
CA LEU A 131 -0.24 4.57 -11.15
C LEU A 131 0.84 5.65 -10.99
N GLU A 132 2.02 5.25 -10.58
CA GLU A 132 3.18 6.14 -10.52
C GLU A 132 3.53 6.67 -11.91
N ASP A 133 3.55 5.80 -12.91
CA ASP A 133 3.85 6.17 -14.29
C ASP A 133 2.86 7.18 -14.87
N ARG A 134 1.60 7.03 -14.58
CA ARG A 134 0.60 7.99 -15.05
C ARG A 134 0.84 9.38 -14.49
N LYS A 135 1.29 9.44 -13.25
CA LYS A 135 1.68 10.72 -12.64
C LYS A 135 2.98 11.22 -13.23
N SER A 136 3.92 10.32 -13.46
CA SER A 136 5.24 10.64 -14.00
C SER A 136 5.23 10.89 -15.50
N THR A 137 4.27 10.33 -16.23
CA THR A 137 4.13 10.59 -17.67
C THR A 137 3.93 12.07 -17.94
N ARG A 138 3.25 12.76 -17.04
CA ARG A 138 3.11 14.20 -17.11
C ARG A 138 4.43 14.92 -16.88
N LEU A 139 5.39 14.24 -16.30
CA LEU A 139 6.72 14.75 -15.98
C LEU A 139 7.81 14.10 -16.83
N ASN A 140 7.45 13.30 -17.81
CA ASN A 140 8.36 12.58 -18.70
C ASN A 140 9.27 11.59 -18.00
N SER A 141 8.83 10.95 -16.94
CA SER A 141 9.59 9.84 -16.41
C SER A 141 8.97 8.52 -16.81
N SER A 142 9.82 7.55 -17.11
CA SER A 142 9.41 6.20 -17.39
C SER A 142 9.95 5.28 -16.32
N HIS A 143 9.18 4.28 -15.96
CA HIS A 143 9.62 3.23 -15.05
C HIS A 143 9.86 1.96 -15.83
N ALA A 144 10.98 1.37 -15.55
CA ALA A 144 11.30 0.06 -16.12
C ALA A 144 10.56 -1.04 -15.37
#